data_b6671de27ef69232406a9c242ad1dd18
#
_entry.id   b6671de27ef69232406a9c242ad1dd18
#
_cell.length_a   1.000
_cell.length_b   1.000
_cell.length_c   1.000
_cell.angle_alpha   90.00
_cell.angle_beta   90.00
_cell.angle_gamma   90.00
#
_symmetry.space_group_name_H-M   'P 1'
#
loop_
_entity.id
_entity.type
_entity.pdbx_description
1 polymer ?
#
loop_
_entity_poly.entity_id
_entity_poly.type
_entity_poly.pdbx_seq_one_letter_code
_entity_poly.pdbx_strand_id
1 'polypeptide(L)'
;MAKGLFVTGFLQKYYNKVLEEKIMNFKNKRLISTVIVVVLVVFSLIKGTITSSNNNKKDDAELNGYLTEFLQEQSVTKLTLKKGDSSEVIQKISIEGEINAEMTNTYSRGSILNQIKEAKNNPNVKAILLSVNSPGGGVYETAELYNALKNSGKDVYVSMKKMAASGGYYVSTPAKKIFVNTETTTGSLGVIMSYVSAQKFLNDHGIKQETIRSGEQKAVGGLTEDLPESTRKILQEQNKEAYERFVKAIAEGRHLSEDEVKKLADGRTYTGTQAVANKLADKVGTEDELIDLIKEEKGLSNPTVVELRADKTAESLISRFVKATTKSFISELNSEVNSNKVERSYLG
;
A
#
# COMPACT_ATOMS: atom_id res chain seq x y z
N MET A 1 33.61 -18.44 29.45
CA MET A 1 33.43 -17.09 30.03
C MET A 1 34.27 -15.96 29.40
N ALA A 2 35.37 -16.21 28.73
CA ALA A 2 36.28 -15.15 28.22
C ALA A 2 35.83 -14.46 26.92
N LYS A 3 35.03 -15.11 26.06
CA LYS A 3 34.59 -14.53 24.77
C LYS A 3 33.49 -13.45 24.88
N GLY A 4 32.69 -13.45 25.96
CA GLY A 4 31.65 -12.43 26.18
C GLY A 4 32.19 -11.07 26.60
N LEU A 5 33.35 -11.02 27.28
CA LEU A 5 33.98 -9.77 27.72
C LEU A 5 34.66 -9.01 26.58
N PHE A 6 35.14 -9.71 25.53
CA PHE A 6 35.85 -9.06 24.42
C PHE A 6 34.89 -8.28 23.51
N VAL A 7 33.68 -8.81 23.28
CA VAL A 7 32.66 -8.16 22.44
C VAL A 7 32.08 -6.94 23.12
N THR A 8 31.85 -6.98 24.44
CA THR A 8 31.36 -5.83 25.21
C THR A 8 32.38 -4.70 25.26
N GLY A 9 33.68 -5.01 25.39
CA GLY A 9 34.77 -4.02 25.38
C GLY A 9 34.92 -3.32 24.03
N PHE A 10 34.78 -4.06 22.92
CA PHE A 10 34.87 -3.49 21.57
C PHE A 10 33.67 -2.57 21.27
N LEU A 11 32.47 -2.97 21.63
CA LEU A 11 31.27 -2.16 21.46
C LEU A 11 31.25 -0.91 22.34
N GLN A 12 31.75 -1.00 23.57
CA GLN A 12 31.90 0.13 24.47
C GLN A 12 32.92 1.16 23.93
N LYS A 13 34.03 0.67 23.36
CA LYS A 13 35.05 1.53 22.74
C LYS A 13 34.54 2.23 21.48
N TYR A 14 33.72 1.53 20.68
CA TYR A 14 33.11 2.10 19.49
C TYR A 14 32.02 3.11 19.84
N TYR A 15 31.21 2.82 20.85
CA TYR A 15 30.19 3.72 21.40
C TYR A 15 30.81 5.02 21.93
N ASN A 16 31.90 4.92 22.72
CA ASN A 16 32.61 6.10 23.24
C ASN A 16 33.25 6.93 22.12
N LYS A 17 33.79 6.29 21.07
CA LYS A 17 34.38 6.99 19.92
C LYS A 17 33.34 7.74 19.10
N VAL A 18 32.13 7.20 18.96
CA VAL A 18 30.99 7.85 18.26
C VAL A 18 30.43 9.01 19.09
N LEU A 19 30.51 8.94 20.42
CA LEU A 19 30.10 10.03 21.32
C LEU A 19 31.10 11.18 21.38
N GLU A 20 32.39 10.91 21.18
CA GLU A 20 33.47 11.91 21.22
C GLU A 20 33.61 12.76 19.97
N GLU A 21 33.13 12.26 18.82
CA GLU A 21 33.09 13.05 17.56
C GLU A 21 31.94 14.07 17.60
N LYS A 22 32.24 15.23 18.15
CA LYS A 22 31.39 16.39 18.39
C LYS A 22 30.87 17.10 17.11
N ILE A 23 30.79 16.45 15.95
CA ILE A 23 30.34 17.06 14.71
C ILE A 23 29.35 16.12 14.02
N MET A 24 28.08 16.16 14.44
CA MET A 24 27.03 15.57 13.62
C MET A 24 25.78 16.44 13.54
N ASN A 25 25.55 16.91 12.34
CA ASN A 25 24.39 17.66 11.91
C ASN A 25 23.09 16.86 12.22
N PHE A 26 22.01 17.51 12.56
CA PHE A 26 20.72 16.92 13.02
C PHE A 26 20.17 15.82 12.10
N LYS A 27 20.49 15.87 10.79
CA LYS A 27 20.14 14.83 9.82
C LYS A 27 20.82 13.47 10.07
N ASN A 28 22.04 13.47 10.61
CA ASN A 28 22.80 12.24 10.84
C ASN A 28 22.43 11.54 12.15
N LYS A 29 21.84 12.24 13.13
CA LYS A 29 21.40 11.65 14.40
C LYS A 29 20.31 10.59 14.21
N ARG A 30 19.39 10.79 13.25
CA ARG A 30 18.35 9.80 12.92
C ARG A 30 18.94 8.55 12.26
N LEU A 31 19.89 8.73 11.34
CA LEU A 31 20.56 7.60 10.68
C LEU A 31 21.33 6.74 11.70
N ILE A 32 22.01 7.37 12.65
CA ILE A 32 22.78 6.68 13.69
C ILE A 32 21.88 5.98 14.70
N SER A 33 20.78 6.61 15.14
CA SER A 33 19.80 5.93 15.99
C SER A 33 19.21 4.69 15.30
N THR A 34 18.94 4.78 14.01
CA THR A 34 18.46 3.65 13.21
C THR A 34 19.50 2.53 13.14
N VAL A 35 20.76 2.87 12.88
CA VAL A 35 21.87 1.87 12.85
C VAL A 35 22.07 1.23 14.24
N ILE A 36 22.00 2.00 15.31
CA ILE A 36 22.15 1.47 16.68
C ILE A 36 21.00 0.52 17.01
N VAL A 37 19.76 0.85 16.66
CA VAL A 37 18.61 -0.02 16.88
C VAL A 37 18.74 -1.30 16.08
N VAL A 38 19.12 -1.23 14.79
CA VAL A 38 19.34 -2.41 13.96
C VAL A 38 20.44 -3.30 14.53
N VAL A 39 21.53 -2.73 15.02
CA VAL A 39 22.62 -3.49 15.67
C VAL A 39 22.16 -4.15 16.97
N LEU A 40 21.37 -3.46 17.79
CA LEU A 40 20.81 -4.03 19.02
C LEU A 40 19.83 -5.17 18.75
N VAL A 41 19.07 -5.08 17.65
CA VAL A 41 18.15 -6.10 17.17
C VAL A 41 18.88 -7.35 16.71
N VAL A 42 19.88 -7.17 15.85
CA VAL A 42 20.70 -8.29 15.37
C VAL A 42 21.39 -8.96 16.57
N PHE A 43 21.86 -8.19 17.55
CA PHE A 43 22.47 -8.73 18.77
C PHE A 43 21.47 -9.49 19.65
N SER A 44 20.23 -9.01 19.75
CA SER A 44 19.15 -9.70 20.48
C SER A 44 18.75 -11.01 19.82
N LEU A 45 18.65 -11.04 18.48
CA LEU A 45 18.38 -12.26 17.70
C LEU A 45 19.52 -13.28 17.85
N ILE A 46 20.78 -12.84 17.85
CA ILE A 46 21.95 -13.70 18.07
C ILE A 46 21.94 -14.27 19.50
N LYS A 47 21.61 -13.47 20.52
CA LYS A 47 21.47 -13.97 21.89
C LYS A 47 20.32 -14.98 22.04
N GLY A 48 19.17 -14.72 21.40
CA GLY A 48 18.03 -15.65 21.42
C GLY A 48 18.35 -17.01 20.83
N THR A 49 19.13 -17.05 19.74
CA THR A 49 19.54 -18.31 19.09
C THR A 49 20.61 -19.09 19.88
N ILE A 50 21.47 -18.41 20.64
CA ILE A 50 22.52 -19.06 21.44
C ILE A 50 21.97 -19.56 22.79
N THR A 51 20.90 -18.98 23.33
CA THR A 51 20.29 -19.30 24.62
C THR A 51 18.99 -20.12 24.47
N SER A 52 18.69 -20.64 23.29
CA SER A 52 17.46 -21.39 23.03
C SER A 52 17.42 -22.69 23.81
N SER A 53 16.92 -22.60 25.04
CA SER A 53 16.22 -23.64 25.74
C SER A 53 14.87 -23.07 26.21
N ASN A 54 13.87 -23.38 25.45
CA ASN A 54 12.48 -23.70 25.81
C ASN A 54 11.47 -22.66 26.36
N ASN A 55 11.68 -21.32 26.41
CA ASN A 55 10.59 -20.47 26.95
C ASN A 55 10.30 -19.10 26.28
N ASN A 56 10.90 -18.73 25.14
CA ASN A 56 10.86 -17.33 24.65
C ASN A 56 10.08 -17.06 23.35
N LYS A 57 9.10 -17.90 22.96
CA LYS A 57 8.28 -17.61 21.76
C LYS A 57 7.39 -16.37 21.90
N LYS A 58 7.08 -15.95 23.12
CA LYS A 58 6.22 -14.78 23.38
C LYS A 58 7.02 -13.49 23.28
N ASP A 59 8.23 -13.47 23.82
CA ASP A 59 9.13 -12.30 23.79
C ASP A 59 9.65 -12.01 22.39
N ASP A 60 9.90 -13.05 21.57
CA ASP A 60 10.30 -12.91 20.17
C ASP A 60 9.19 -12.32 19.28
N ALA A 61 7.93 -12.67 19.55
CA ALA A 61 6.77 -12.14 18.83
C ALA A 61 6.53 -10.67 19.18
N GLU A 62 6.71 -10.31 20.44
CA GLU A 62 6.54 -8.93 20.93
C GLU A 62 7.66 -8.01 20.42
N LEU A 63 8.91 -8.49 20.46
CA LEU A 63 10.07 -7.78 19.90
C LEU A 63 9.94 -7.58 18.38
N ASN A 64 9.53 -8.62 17.64
CA ASN A 64 9.26 -8.51 16.21
C ASN A 64 8.12 -7.53 15.91
N GLY A 65 7.11 -7.44 16.80
CA GLY A 65 6.05 -6.44 16.73
C GLY A 65 6.59 -5.01 16.84
N TYR A 66 7.37 -4.71 17.87
CA TYR A 66 8.01 -3.39 18.07
C TYR A 66 8.95 -3.02 16.94
N LEU A 67 9.70 -3.98 16.41
CA LEU A 67 10.60 -3.76 15.28
C LEU A 67 9.86 -3.46 13.99
N THR A 68 8.81 -4.20 13.73
CA THR A 68 7.96 -3.98 12.56
C THR A 68 7.32 -2.60 12.64
N GLU A 69 6.80 -2.22 13.81
CA GLU A 69 6.21 -0.91 14.06
C GLU A 69 7.25 0.22 13.91
N PHE A 70 8.44 0.08 14.50
CA PHE A 70 9.54 1.05 14.36
C PHE A 70 10.01 1.22 12.92
N LEU A 71 10.18 0.11 12.17
CA LEU A 71 10.60 0.15 10.78
C LEU A 71 9.52 0.77 9.88
N GLN A 72 8.25 0.51 10.16
CA GLN A 72 7.13 1.12 9.48
C GLN A 72 7.03 2.62 9.76
N GLU A 73 7.34 3.05 10.99
CA GLU A 73 7.35 4.47 11.37
C GLU A 73 8.42 5.27 10.61
N GLN A 74 9.54 4.65 10.28
CA GLN A 74 10.63 5.27 9.49
C GLN A 74 10.37 5.27 7.98
N SER A 75 9.35 4.54 7.51
CA SER A 75 9.08 4.37 6.06
C SER A 75 8.17 5.44 5.45
N VAL A 76 7.73 6.43 6.23
CA VAL A 76 6.85 7.50 5.74
C VAL A 76 7.52 8.85 5.88
N THR A 77 7.69 9.54 4.76
CA THR A 77 8.19 10.91 4.71
C THR A 77 7.04 11.88 4.49
N LYS A 78 6.88 12.86 5.39
CA LYS A 78 5.95 13.97 5.23
C LYS A 78 6.61 15.07 4.40
N LEU A 79 6.10 15.27 3.20
CA LEU A 79 6.51 16.36 2.31
C LEU A 79 5.58 17.55 2.49
N THR A 80 6.15 18.73 2.67
CA THR A 80 5.40 19.98 2.63
C THR A 80 5.47 20.53 1.21
N LEU A 81 4.37 20.43 0.48
CA LEU A 81 4.26 20.89 -0.90
C LEU A 81 4.07 22.40 -0.96
N LYS A 82 3.27 22.96 -0.03
CA LYS A 82 3.05 24.40 0.13
C LYS A 82 3.10 24.73 1.61
N LYS A 83 3.94 25.67 2.00
CA LYS A 83 4.03 26.15 3.39
C LYS A 83 2.92 27.13 3.68
N GLY A 84 2.33 27.03 4.85
CA GLY A 84 1.27 27.89 5.36
C GLY A 84 1.07 27.66 6.86
N ASP A 85 -0.13 27.92 7.33
CA ASP A 85 -0.51 27.67 8.72
C ASP A 85 -0.61 26.17 9.01
N SER A 86 0.07 25.70 10.03
CA SER A 86 0.09 24.30 10.46
C SER A 86 -1.22 23.84 11.11
N SER A 87 -2.09 24.76 11.49
CA SER A 87 -3.45 24.47 11.99
C SER A 87 -4.48 24.34 10.87
N GLU A 88 -4.13 24.78 9.64
CA GLU A 88 -4.95 24.71 8.43
C GLU A 88 -4.27 23.77 7.43
N VAL A 89 -4.51 22.47 7.49
CA VAL A 89 -3.83 21.49 6.63
C VAL A 89 -4.77 20.96 5.57
N ILE A 90 -4.32 20.98 4.31
CA ILE A 90 -4.87 20.17 3.22
C ILE A 90 -3.94 18.96 3.07
N GLN A 91 -4.45 17.77 3.36
CA GLN A 91 -3.67 16.54 3.19
C GLN A 91 -3.89 15.98 1.79
N LYS A 92 -2.83 16.03 0.98
CA LYS A 92 -2.80 15.35 -0.32
C LYS A 92 -2.53 13.87 -0.11
N ILE A 93 -3.36 13.04 -0.77
CA ILE A 93 -3.20 11.58 -0.85
C ILE A 93 -3.16 11.23 -2.33
N SER A 94 -2.15 10.51 -2.76
CA SER A 94 -1.95 10.15 -4.17
C SER A 94 -2.18 8.67 -4.39
N ILE A 95 -3.15 8.33 -5.26
CA ILE A 95 -3.40 6.97 -5.75
C ILE A 95 -2.74 6.85 -7.13
N GLU A 96 -1.65 6.08 -7.19
CA GLU A 96 -0.83 5.90 -8.38
C GLU A 96 -0.79 4.42 -8.79
N GLY A 97 -1.14 4.13 -10.04
CA GLY A 97 -1.12 2.78 -10.57
C GLY A 97 -2.35 1.94 -10.19
N GLU A 98 -2.23 0.63 -10.27
CA GLU A 98 -3.32 -0.30 -9.98
C GLU A 98 -3.65 -0.33 -8.49
N ILE A 99 -4.94 -0.24 -8.16
CA ILE A 99 -5.44 -0.36 -6.78
C ILE A 99 -5.33 -1.83 -6.34
N ASN A 100 -4.50 -2.08 -5.35
CA ASN A 100 -4.13 -3.42 -4.90
C ASN A 100 -4.03 -3.50 -3.36
N ALA A 101 -3.72 -4.69 -2.85
CA ALA A 101 -3.64 -4.96 -1.43
C ALA A 101 -2.58 -4.12 -0.67
N GLU A 102 -1.54 -3.59 -1.35
CA GLU A 102 -0.56 -2.70 -0.70
C GLU A 102 -1.20 -1.38 -0.28
N MET A 103 -2.14 -0.86 -1.07
CA MET A 103 -2.84 0.39 -0.78
C MET A 103 -3.78 0.29 0.43
N THR A 104 -4.28 -0.91 0.72
CA THR A 104 -5.18 -1.18 1.86
C THR A 104 -4.47 -1.87 3.03
N ASN A 105 -3.17 -2.14 2.91
CA ASN A 105 -2.40 -2.79 3.96
C ASN A 105 -2.35 -1.94 5.24
N THR A 106 -3.06 -2.38 6.28
CA THR A 106 -3.15 -1.69 7.56
C THR A 106 -1.84 -1.72 8.36
N TYR A 107 -0.94 -2.63 8.04
CA TYR A 107 0.38 -2.74 8.67
C TYR A 107 1.41 -1.78 8.04
N SER A 108 1.11 -1.17 6.89
CA SER A 108 1.98 -0.18 6.26
C SER A 108 1.46 1.24 6.52
N ARG A 109 2.20 2.06 7.26
CA ARG A 109 1.84 3.47 7.51
C ARG A 109 1.74 4.29 6.22
N GLY A 110 2.50 3.92 5.19
CA GLY A 110 2.49 4.55 3.89
C GLY A 110 1.31 4.13 3.00
N SER A 111 0.50 3.14 3.40
CA SER A 111 -0.66 2.73 2.63
C SER A 111 -1.70 3.85 2.53
N ILE A 112 -2.45 3.88 1.46
CA ILE A 112 -3.50 4.88 1.23
C ILE A 112 -4.54 4.83 2.36
N LEU A 113 -4.91 3.62 2.79
CA LEU A 113 -5.87 3.44 3.88
C LEU A 113 -5.41 4.08 5.18
N ASN A 114 -4.13 3.93 5.55
CA ASN A 114 -3.59 4.54 6.77
C ASN A 114 -3.42 6.05 6.63
N GLN A 115 -3.09 6.57 5.44
CA GLN A 115 -3.08 8.01 5.17
C GLN A 115 -4.47 8.64 5.35
N ILE A 116 -5.54 7.95 4.91
CA ILE A 116 -6.93 8.40 5.14
C ILE A 116 -7.26 8.38 6.64
N LYS A 117 -6.86 7.34 7.38
CA LYS A 117 -7.04 7.27 8.84
C LYS A 117 -6.28 8.38 9.57
N GLU A 118 -5.07 8.69 9.14
CA GLU A 118 -4.29 9.80 9.69
C GLU A 118 -5.00 11.15 9.46
N ALA A 119 -5.47 11.40 8.24
CA ALA A 119 -6.25 12.59 7.92
C ALA A 119 -7.52 12.70 8.78
N LYS A 120 -8.25 11.59 8.97
CA LYS A 120 -9.44 11.53 9.84
C LYS A 120 -9.14 11.96 11.27
N ASN A 121 -8.06 11.43 11.85
CA ASN A 121 -7.71 11.61 13.25
C ASN A 121 -6.99 12.94 13.53
N ASN A 122 -6.51 13.63 12.51
CA ASN A 122 -5.79 14.89 12.67
C ASN A 122 -6.77 16.08 12.60
N PRO A 123 -7.00 16.81 13.71
CA PRO A 123 -7.93 17.95 13.74
C PRO A 123 -7.47 19.13 12.88
N ASN A 124 -6.17 19.22 12.59
CA ASN A 124 -5.60 20.27 11.74
C ASN A 124 -5.88 20.01 10.25
N VAL A 125 -6.16 18.77 9.86
CA VAL A 125 -6.55 18.45 8.47
C VAL A 125 -7.99 18.92 8.25
N LYS A 126 -8.15 19.90 7.37
CA LYS A 126 -9.44 20.53 7.02
C LYS A 126 -10.08 19.91 5.79
N ALA A 127 -9.27 19.35 4.89
CA ALA A 127 -9.72 18.65 3.69
C ALA A 127 -8.70 17.61 3.24
N ILE A 128 -9.19 16.61 2.50
CA ILE A 128 -8.37 15.64 1.75
C ILE A 128 -8.38 16.06 0.28
N LEU A 129 -7.20 16.27 -0.28
CA LEU A 129 -6.99 16.40 -1.72
C LEU A 129 -6.53 15.05 -2.26
N LEU A 130 -7.43 14.32 -2.92
CA LEU A 130 -7.14 13.03 -3.53
C LEU A 130 -6.63 13.23 -4.97
N SER A 131 -5.39 12.90 -5.23
CA SER A 131 -4.81 12.90 -6.58
C SER A 131 -4.88 11.48 -7.14
N VAL A 132 -5.60 11.29 -8.26
CA VAL A 132 -5.85 9.95 -8.81
C VAL A 132 -5.21 9.79 -10.18
N ASN A 133 -4.28 8.84 -10.29
CA ASN A 133 -3.66 8.40 -11.53
C ASN A 133 -3.68 6.86 -11.60
N SER A 134 -4.86 6.28 -11.81
CA SER A 134 -5.10 4.84 -11.66
C SER A 134 -6.04 4.30 -12.75
N PRO A 135 -5.75 3.13 -13.31
CA PRO A 135 -6.68 2.39 -14.18
C PRO A 135 -7.83 1.69 -13.41
N GLY A 136 -7.78 1.73 -12.08
CA GLY A 136 -8.60 0.92 -11.19
C GLY A 136 -7.82 -0.26 -10.62
N GLY A 137 -8.49 -1.35 -10.27
CA GLY A 137 -7.86 -2.54 -9.68
C GLY A 137 -8.84 -3.44 -8.95
N GLY A 138 -8.40 -4.05 -7.85
CA GLY A 138 -9.18 -5.00 -7.06
C GLY A 138 -10.50 -4.41 -6.54
N VAL A 139 -11.58 -5.16 -6.70
CA VAL A 139 -12.93 -4.71 -6.29
C VAL A 139 -12.99 -4.50 -4.77
N TYR A 140 -12.35 -5.40 -4.01
CA TYR A 140 -12.33 -5.33 -2.55
C TYR A 140 -11.54 -4.09 -2.06
N GLU A 141 -10.32 -3.91 -2.55
CA GLU A 141 -9.43 -2.81 -2.16
C GLU A 141 -10.05 -1.45 -2.55
N THR A 142 -10.64 -1.39 -3.73
CA THR A 142 -11.36 -0.20 -4.18
C THR A 142 -12.51 0.15 -3.25
N ALA A 143 -13.30 -0.85 -2.83
CA ALA A 143 -14.42 -0.64 -1.91
C ALA A 143 -13.93 -0.23 -0.50
N GLU A 144 -12.82 -0.77 -0.01
CA GLU A 144 -12.23 -0.35 1.26
C GLU A 144 -11.79 1.12 1.23
N LEU A 145 -11.09 1.55 0.17
CA LEU A 145 -10.65 2.94 0.02
C LEU A 145 -11.85 3.89 -0.11
N TYR A 146 -12.86 3.53 -0.91
CA TYR A 146 -14.10 4.29 -1.03
C TYR A 146 -14.77 4.48 0.33
N ASN A 147 -14.96 3.40 1.08
CA ASN A 147 -15.58 3.45 2.39
C ASN A 147 -14.76 4.27 3.39
N ALA A 148 -13.44 4.16 3.36
CA ALA A 148 -12.55 4.94 4.21
C ALA A 148 -12.68 6.44 3.91
N LEU A 149 -12.68 6.84 2.64
CA LEU A 149 -12.86 8.23 2.20
C LEU A 149 -14.24 8.76 2.58
N LYS A 150 -15.32 8.02 2.28
CA LYS A 150 -16.70 8.36 2.60
C LYS A 150 -16.92 8.58 4.09
N ASN A 151 -16.26 7.75 4.94
CA ASN A 151 -16.40 7.77 6.39
C ASN A 151 -15.23 8.51 7.10
N SER A 152 -14.43 9.26 6.35
CA SER A 152 -13.30 10.00 6.94
C SER A 152 -13.73 11.16 7.82
N GLY A 153 -14.94 11.68 7.63
CA GLY A 153 -15.41 12.92 8.29
C GLY A 153 -14.69 14.17 7.78
N LYS A 154 -13.93 14.05 6.71
CA LYS A 154 -13.25 15.17 6.01
C LYS A 154 -13.88 15.35 4.63
N ASP A 155 -13.99 16.59 4.19
CA ASP A 155 -14.37 16.86 2.81
C ASP A 155 -13.25 16.38 1.87
N VAL A 156 -13.64 15.61 0.86
CA VAL A 156 -12.74 15.06 -0.16
C VAL A 156 -12.89 15.85 -1.44
N TYR A 157 -11.77 16.22 -2.04
CA TYR A 157 -11.69 16.88 -3.34
C TYR A 157 -10.75 16.08 -4.23
N VAL A 158 -11.14 15.84 -5.47
CA VAL A 158 -10.39 14.95 -6.36
C VAL A 158 -9.80 15.70 -7.53
N SER A 159 -8.50 15.52 -7.78
CA SER A 159 -7.81 15.90 -8.99
C SER A 159 -7.44 14.64 -9.77
N MET A 160 -8.16 14.37 -10.87
CA MET A 160 -7.82 13.28 -11.78
C MET A 160 -6.65 13.67 -12.67
N LYS A 161 -5.64 12.79 -12.74
CA LYS A 161 -4.42 13.00 -13.54
C LYS A 161 -4.57 12.37 -14.92
N LYS A 162 -3.53 11.71 -15.41
CA LYS A 162 -3.55 11.05 -16.72
C LYS A 162 -4.71 10.06 -16.86
N MET A 163 -4.96 9.28 -15.80
CA MET A 163 -5.99 8.25 -15.79
C MET A 163 -6.68 8.18 -14.44
N ALA A 164 -8.01 8.08 -14.45
CA ALA A 164 -8.82 7.80 -13.26
C ALA A 164 -10.04 6.97 -13.70
N ALA A 165 -9.81 5.70 -14.00
CA ALA A 165 -10.80 4.83 -14.63
C ALA A 165 -11.19 3.66 -13.72
N SER A 166 -12.38 3.09 -13.91
CA SER A 166 -12.88 1.93 -13.16
C SER A 166 -12.79 2.17 -11.65
N GLY A 167 -12.06 1.35 -10.89
CA GLY A 167 -11.82 1.55 -9.46
C GLY A 167 -11.25 2.94 -9.11
N GLY A 168 -10.43 3.55 -10.00
CA GLY A 168 -9.93 4.90 -9.83
C GLY A 168 -11.05 5.96 -9.88
N TYR A 169 -12.07 5.74 -10.70
CA TYR A 169 -13.26 6.57 -10.68
C TYR A 169 -14.13 6.28 -9.42
N TYR A 170 -14.27 4.99 -9.06
CA TYR A 170 -15.07 4.57 -7.91
C TYR A 170 -14.60 5.24 -6.60
N VAL A 171 -13.29 5.23 -6.33
CA VAL A 171 -12.71 5.90 -5.14
C VAL A 171 -12.86 7.41 -5.17
N SER A 172 -13.11 8.00 -6.35
CA SER A 172 -13.30 9.43 -6.53
C SER A 172 -14.75 9.89 -6.24
N THR A 173 -15.70 8.96 -6.21
CA THR A 173 -17.14 9.32 -6.08
C THR A 173 -17.54 9.96 -4.75
N PRO A 174 -16.84 9.76 -3.58
CA PRO A 174 -17.17 10.47 -2.36
C PRO A 174 -16.79 11.96 -2.36
N ALA A 175 -16.18 12.46 -3.44
CA ALA A 175 -15.67 13.82 -3.49
C ALA A 175 -16.79 14.87 -3.63
N LYS A 176 -16.60 16.00 -2.94
CA LYS A 176 -17.43 17.20 -3.14
C LYS A 176 -17.24 17.80 -4.53
N LYS A 177 -16.00 17.78 -5.01
CA LYS A 177 -15.62 18.30 -6.34
C LYS A 177 -14.58 17.39 -6.97
N ILE A 178 -14.76 17.14 -8.27
CA ILE A 178 -13.85 16.35 -9.10
C ILE A 178 -13.37 17.26 -10.24
N PHE A 179 -12.07 17.56 -10.24
CA PHE A 179 -11.40 18.27 -11.34
C PHE A 179 -10.65 17.28 -12.22
N VAL A 180 -10.70 17.52 -13.51
CA VAL A 180 -10.04 16.71 -14.54
C VAL A 180 -9.18 17.61 -15.44
N ASN A 181 -8.16 17.05 -16.08
CA ASN A 181 -7.51 17.70 -17.21
C ASN A 181 -8.27 17.35 -18.50
N THR A 182 -8.16 18.17 -19.54
CA THR A 182 -8.74 17.89 -20.87
C THR A 182 -8.34 16.51 -21.38
N GLU A 183 -7.08 16.12 -21.17
CA GLU A 183 -6.47 14.87 -21.63
C GLU A 183 -6.62 13.71 -20.62
N THR A 184 -7.31 13.92 -19.51
CA THR A 184 -7.61 12.85 -18.56
C THR A 184 -8.44 11.77 -19.24
N THR A 185 -8.04 10.52 -19.10
CA THR A 185 -8.86 9.34 -19.42
C THR A 185 -9.56 8.87 -18.15
N THR A 186 -10.90 8.88 -18.15
CA THR A 186 -11.71 8.44 -17.01
C THR A 186 -12.88 7.56 -17.46
N GLY A 187 -13.83 7.27 -16.60
CA GLY A 187 -14.94 6.35 -16.92
C GLY A 187 -14.54 4.88 -16.72
N SER A 188 -14.70 4.05 -17.75
CA SER A 188 -14.58 2.58 -17.61
C SER A 188 -15.42 2.07 -16.43
N LEU A 189 -16.67 2.58 -16.36
CA LEU A 189 -17.61 2.30 -15.28
C LEU A 189 -18.17 0.90 -15.50
N GLY A 190 -17.63 -0.06 -14.71
CA GLY A 190 -18.00 -1.45 -14.85
C GLY A 190 -17.08 -2.38 -14.06
N VAL A 191 -17.46 -3.66 -14.05
CA VAL A 191 -16.72 -4.73 -13.38
C VAL A 191 -16.52 -5.86 -14.39
N ILE A 192 -15.34 -6.42 -14.45
CA ILE A 192 -15.01 -7.55 -15.32
C ILE A 192 -14.45 -8.71 -14.51
N MET A 193 -14.72 -9.93 -14.97
CA MET A 193 -14.03 -11.15 -14.59
C MET A 193 -13.55 -11.83 -15.86
N SER A 194 -12.26 -12.18 -15.93
CA SER A 194 -11.67 -12.82 -17.11
C SER A 194 -11.12 -14.19 -16.74
N TYR A 195 -11.41 -15.17 -17.56
CA TYR A 195 -10.90 -16.54 -17.44
C TYR A 195 -10.24 -16.96 -18.74
N VAL A 196 -9.14 -17.68 -18.62
CA VAL A 196 -8.45 -18.29 -19.75
C VAL A 196 -8.54 -19.80 -19.58
N SER A 197 -8.95 -20.52 -20.64
CA SER A 197 -8.90 -21.98 -20.68
C SER A 197 -7.90 -22.44 -21.73
N ALA A 198 -7.05 -23.37 -21.33
CA ALA A 198 -6.14 -24.10 -22.21
C ALA A 198 -6.59 -25.56 -22.42
N GLN A 199 -7.80 -25.93 -21.99
CA GLN A 199 -8.28 -27.32 -22.02
C GLN A 199 -8.14 -27.96 -23.37
N LYS A 200 -8.58 -27.25 -24.42
CA LYS A 200 -8.46 -27.78 -25.78
C LYS A 200 -7.03 -28.02 -26.22
N PHE A 201 -6.14 -27.06 -25.94
CA PHE A 201 -4.71 -27.19 -26.25
C PHE A 201 -4.07 -28.38 -25.53
N LEU A 202 -4.37 -28.59 -24.27
CA LEU A 202 -3.84 -29.72 -23.48
C LEU A 202 -4.33 -31.06 -24.03
N ASN A 203 -5.62 -31.16 -24.33
CA ASN A 203 -6.22 -32.36 -24.90
C ASN A 203 -5.60 -32.71 -26.27
N ASP A 204 -5.42 -31.74 -27.15
CA ASP A 204 -4.82 -31.91 -28.47
C ASP A 204 -3.36 -32.42 -28.40
N HIS A 205 -2.66 -32.14 -27.26
CA HIS A 205 -1.31 -32.60 -27.01
C HIS A 205 -1.21 -33.81 -26.06
N GLY A 206 -2.33 -34.50 -25.83
CA GLY A 206 -2.36 -35.75 -25.04
C GLY A 206 -2.16 -35.52 -23.52
N ILE A 207 -2.28 -34.28 -23.04
CA ILE A 207 -2.19 -33.96 -21.62
C ILE A 207 -3.61 -33.94 -21.04
N LYS A 208 -3.87 -34.79 -20.07
CA LYS A 208 -5.12 -34.86 -19.33
C LYS A 208 -4.90 -34.49 -17.86
N GLN A 209 -5.65 -33.52 -17.39
CA GLN A 209 -5.70 -33.21 -15.96
C GLN A 209 -6.97 -33.86 -15.37
N GLU A 210 -6.81 -34.56 -14.27
CA GLU A 210 -7.91 -35.06 -13.45
C GLU A 210 -7.94 -34.28 -12.12
N THR A 211 -9.08 -33.64 -11.83
CA THR A 211 -9.29 -32.89 -10.60
C THR A 211 -10.30 -33.60 -9.72
N ILE A 212 -9.87 -34.09 -8.55
CA ILE A 212 -10.76 -34.63 -7.53
C ILE A 212 -11.24 -33.46 -6.65
N ARG A 213 -12.54 -33.24 -6.62
CA ARG A 213 -13.14 -32.07 -5.93
C ARG A 213 -14.30 -32.47 -5.02
N SER A 214 -14.46 -31.81 -3.90
CA SER A 214 -15.55 -32.02 -2.95
C SER A 214 -16.90 -31.42 -3.40
N GLY A 215 -16.89 -30.53 -4.39
CA GLY A 215 -18.06 -29.88 -4.95
C GLY A 215 -17.80 -29.37 -6.35
N GLU A 216 -18.86 -29.31 -7.16
CA GLU A 216 -18.80 -29.00 -8.59
C GLU A 216 -18.07 -27.67 -8.90
N GLN A 217 -18.28 -26.67 -8.05
CA GLN A 217 -17.74 -25.32 -8.22
C GLN A 217 -16.33 -25.13 -7.62
N LYS A 218 -15.72 -26.16 -7.03
CA LYS A 218 -14.48 -26.01 -6.26
C LYS A 218 -13.23 -25.74 -7.13
N ALA A 219 -13.24 -26.07 -8.42
CA ALA A 219 -12.12 -25.90 -9.33
C ALA A 219 -12.37 -24.82 -10.39
N VAL A 220 -13.31 -23.92 -10.15
CA VAL A 220 -13.68 -22.85 -11.09
C VAL A 220 -12.52 -21.89 -11.32
N GLY A 221 -12.29 -21.54 -12.59
CA GLY A 221 -11.26 -20.61 -13.01
C GLY A 221 -9.88 -21.22 -13.20
N GLY A 222 -9.76 -22.55 -13.14
CA GLY A 222 -8.53 -23.26 -13.51
C GLY A 222 -8.21 -23.13 -14.99
N LEU A 223 -6.92 -23.03 -15.32
CA LEU A 223 -6.45 -22.93 -16.71
C LEU A 223 -6.79 -24.18 -17.56
N THR A 224 -7.01 -25.31 -16.90
CA THR A 224 -7.08 -26.64 -17.52
C THR A 224 -8.50 -27.12 -17.79
N GLU A 225 -9.51 -26.36 -17.39
CA GLU A 225 -10.91 -26.69 -17.59
C GLU A 225 -11.66 -25.49 -18.20
N ASP A 226 -12.58 -25.76 -19.14
CA ASP A 226 -13.50 -24.76 -19.63
C ASP A 226 -14.49 -24.36 -18.54
N LEU A 227 -15.00 -23.13 -18.64
CA LEU A 227 -15.96 -22.62 -17.67
C LEU A 227 -17.38 -23.18 -18.00
N PRO A 228 -17.94 -24.03 -17.10
CA PRO A 228 -19.30 -24.55 -17.31
C PRO A 228 -20.33 -23.41 -17.32
N GLU A 229 -21.42 -23.60 -18.06
CA GLU A 229 -22.48 -22.60 -18.19
C GLU A 229 -23.17 -22.31 -16.83
N SER A 230 -23.33 -23.33 -15.98
CA SER A 230 -23.84 -23.15 -14.61
C SER A 230 -22.96 -22.22 -13.79
N THR A 231 -21.65 -22.41 -13.89
CA THR A 231 -20.66 -21.56 -13.23
C THR A 231 -20.64 -20.15 -13.79
N ARG A 232 -20.71 -20.01 -15.12
CA ARG A 232 -20.78 -18.71 -15.80
C ARG A 232 -21.94 -17.87 -15.26
N LYS A 233 -23.11 -18.45 -15.06
CA LYS A 233 -24.28 -17.76 -14.49
C LYS A 233 -24.02 -17.26 -13.07
N ILE A 234 -23.44 -18.10 -12.22
CA ILE A 234 -23.10 -17.72 -10.83
C ILE A 234 -22.14 -16.53 -10.82
N LEU A 235 -21.08 -16.59 -11.64
CA LEU A 235 -20.08 -15.54 -11.73
C LEU A 235 -20.67 -14.24 -12.30
N GLN A 236 -21.61 -14.37 -13.24
CA GLN A 236 -22.28 -13.22 -13.85
C GLN A 236 -23.20 -12.52 -12.84
N GLU A 237 -23.87 -13.25 -11.97
CA GLU A 237 -24.64 -12.67 -10.86
C GLU A 237 -23.73 -11.94 -9.87
N GLN A 238 -22.62 -12.52 -9.45
CA GLN A 238 -21.63 -11.86 -8.58
C GLN A 238 -21.06 -10.58 -9.22
N ASN A 239 -20.76 -10.64 -10.52
CA ASN A 239 -20.28 -9.49 -11.27
C ASN A 239 -21.34 -8.38 -11.33
N LYS A 240 -22.62 -8.76 -11.54
CA LYS A 240 -23.76 -7.83 -11.53
C LYS A 240 -23.93 -7.15 -10.19
N GLU A 241 -23.83 -7.86 -9.08
CA GLU A 241 -23.89 -7.26 -7.75
C GLU A 241 -22.79 -6.21 -7.52
N ALA A 242 -21.56 -6.51 -7.95
CA ALA A 242 -20.46 -5.56 -7.86
C ALA A 242 -20.70 -4.33 -8.75
N TYR A 243 -21.23 -4.52 -9.95
CA TYR A 243 -21.61 -3.44 -10.86
C TYR A 243 -22.72 -2.56 -10.27
N GLU A 244 -23.76 -3.13 -9.67
CA GLU A 244 -24.84 -2.38 -9.05
C GLU A 244 -24.36 -1.52 -7.87
N ARG A 245 -23.42 -2.05 -7.05
CA ARG A 245 -22.77 -1.25 -6.01
C ARG A 245 -21.98 -0.08 -6.61
N PHE A 246 -21.31 -0.28 -7.73
CA PHE A 246 -20.58 0.79 -8.42
C PHE A 246 -21.54 1.86 -8.95
N VAL A 247 -22.61 1.45 -9.65
CA VAL A 247 -23.65 2.38 -10.14
C VAL A 247 -24.21 3.21 -9.02
N LYS A 248 -24.54 2.59 -7.90
CA LYS A 248 -25.08 3.27 -6.70
C LYS A 248 -24.09 4.29 -6.14
N ALA A 249 -22.81 3.94 -6.01
CA ALA A 249 -21.79 4.85 -5.53
C ALA A 249 -21.63 6.09 -6.42
N ILE A 250 -21.71 5.90 -7.75
CA ILE A 250 -21.70 7.02 -8.70
C ILE A 250 -22.95 7.87 -8.56
N ALA A 251 -24.13 7.24 -8.52
CA ALA A 251 -25.41 7.93 -8.39
C ALA A 251 -25.44 8.84 -7.15
N GLU A 252 -25.01 8.28 -6.01
CA GLU A 252 -24.91 9.03 -4.76
C GLU A 252 -23.91 10.19 -4.85
N GLY A 253 -22.67 9.90 -5.31
CA GLY A 253 -21.58 10.89 -5.32
C GLY A 253 -21.72 11.96 -6.41
N ARG A 254 -22.44 11.68 -7.49
CA ARG A 254 -22.65 12.63 -8.60
C ARG A 254 -24.06 13.23 -8.66
N HIS A 255 -24.93 12.86 -7.71
CA HIS A 255 -26.33 13.30 -7.66
C HIS A 255 -27.09 13.01 -8.96
N LEU A 256 -26.86 11.82 -9.52
CA LEU A 256 -27.53 11.28 -10.70
C LEU A 256 -28.49 10.16 -10.29
N SER A 257 -29.49 9.89 -11.10
CA SER A 257 -30.27 8.66 -10.95
C SER A 257 -29.44 7.44 -11.40
N GLU A 258 -29.71 6.26 -10.84
CA GLU A 258 -29.04 5.03 -11.28
C GLU A 258 -29.24 4.76 -12.76
N ASP A 259 -30.41 5.13 -13.33
CA ASP A 259 -30.70 4.97 -14.76
C ASP A 259 -29.86 5.90 -15.64
N GLU A 260 -29.58 7.13 -15.19
CA GLU A 260 -28.63 8.02 -15.87
C GLU A 260 -27.21 7.43 -15.82
N VAL A 261 -26.81 6.92 -14.68
CA VAL A 261 -25.48 6.28 -14.52
C VAL A 261 -25.37 5.04 -15.40
N LYS A 262 -26.39 4.16 -15.45
CA LYS A 262 -26.37 2.94 -16.28
C LYS A 262 -26.20 3.25 -17.76
N LYS A 263 -26.71 4.38 -18.26
CA LYS A 263 -26.49 4.81 -19.65
C LYS A 263 -25.04 5.18 -19.94
N LEU A 264 -24.27 5.57 -18.91
CA LEU A 264 -22.87 5.95 -18.99
C LEU A 264 -21.92 4.78 -18.64
N ALA A 265 -22.45 3.76 -17.97
CA ALA A 265 -21.69 2.68 -17.34
C ALA A 265 -21.70 1.39 -18.20
N ASP A 266 -21.36 1.54 -19.47
CA ASP A 266 -21.21 0.41 -20.40
C ASP A 266 -19.74 -0.06 -20.54
N GLY A 267 -18.85 0.47 -19.71
CA GLY A 267 -17.42 0.15 -19.71
C GLY A 267 -16.55 1.05 -20.59
N ARG A 268 -17.14 1.99 -21.35
CA ARG A 268 -16.35 2.94 -22.15
C ARG A 268 -15.59 3.94 -21.30
N THR A 269 -14.53 4.49 -21.86
CA THR A 269 -13.79 5.60 -21.27
C THR A 269 -14.31 6.94 -21.82
N TYR A 270 -14.01 8.00 -21.08
CA TYR A 270 -14.33 9.39 -21.41
C TYR A 270 -13.08 10.25 -21.30
N THR A 271 -12.96 11.27 -22.16
CA THR A 271 -12.00 12.35 -21.96
C THR A 271 -12.45 13.24 -20.80
N GLY A 272 -11.56 14.07 -20.27
CA GLY A 272 -11.94 15.00 -19.20
C GLY A 272 -13.09 15.91 -19.60
N THR A 273 -13.10 16.43 -20.83
CA THR A 273 -14.21 17.26 -21.36
C THR A 273 -15.52 16.49 -21.41
N GLN A 274 -15.49 15.23 -21.88
CA GLN A 274 -16.68 14.37 -21.89
C GLN A 274 -17.18 14.02 -20.49
N ALA A 275 -16.25 13.84 -19.53
CA ALA A 275 -16.60 13.57 -18.15
C ALA A 275 -17.36 14.75 -17.53
N VAL A 276 -16.96 15.98 -17.79
CA VAL A 276 -17.67 17.18 -17.33
C VAL A 276 -19.05 17.29 -18.02
N ALA A 277 -19.11 17.08 -19.33
CA ALA A 277 -20.39 17.11 -20.08
C ALA A 277 -21.39 16.07 -19.58
N ASN A 278 -20.92 14.89 -19.15
CA ASN A 278 -21.72 13.81 -18.60
C ASN A 278 -21.91 13.89 -17.06
N LYS A 279 -21.54 14.99 -16.42
CA LYS A 279 -21.62 15.22 -14.96
C LYS A 279 -20.78 14.22 -14.13
N LEU A 280 -19.88 13.48 -14.75
CA LEU A 280 -18.94 12.58 -14.07
C LEU A 280 -17.79 13.35 -13.40
N ALA A 281 -17.54 14.59 -13.80
CA ALA A 281 -16.62 15.52 -13.17
C ALA A 281 -17.25 16.93 -13.12
N ASP A 282 -16.69 17.81 -12.28
CA ASP A 282 -17.27 19.14 -12.06
C ASP A 282 -16.64 20.19 -12.98
N LYS A 283 -15.32 20.10 -13.22
CA LYS A 283 -14.59 21.12 -13.98
C LYS A 283 -13.34 20.55 -14.65
N VAL A 284 -13.07 21.04 -15.85
CA VAL A 284 -11.72 20.94 -16.43
C VAL A 284 -10.86 22.00 -15.75
N GLY A 285 -9.83 21.58 -15.02
CA GLY A 285 -8.98 22.49 -14.25
C GLY A 285 -7.75 21.80 -13.66
N THR A 286 -6.89 22.61 -13.06
CA THR A 286 -5.63 22.16 -12.45
C THR A 286 -5.81 21.79 -10.96
N GLU A 287 -4.80 21.12 -10.41
CA GLU A 287 -4.76 20.83 -8.96
C GLU A 287 -4.62 22.12 -8.13
N ASP A 288 -3.89 23.13 -8.64
CA ASP A 288 -3.75 24.42 -7.96
C ASP A 288 -5.08 25.17 -7.90
N GLU A 289 -5.86 25.19 -8.99
CA GLU A 289 -7.21 25.74 -8.98
C GLU A 289 -8.14 25.00 -8.00
N LEU A 290 -7.97 23.69 -7.86
CA LEU A 290 -8.72 22.91 -6.89
C LEU A 290 -8.30 23.23 -5.45
N ILE A 291 -7.02 23.46 -5.18
CA ILE A 291 -6.52 23.91 -3.88
C ILE A 291 -7.09 25.28 -3.54
N ASP A 292 -7.16 26.20 -4.51
CA ASP A 292 -7.75 27.52 -4.29
C ASP A 292 -9.26 27.43 -4.00
N LEU A 293 -9.98 26.55 -4.68
CA LEU A 293 -11.38 26.25 -4.37
C LEU A 293 -11.55 25.69 -2.95
N ILE A 294 -10.67 24.74 -2.54
CA ILE A 294 -10.70 24.20 -1.16
C ILE A 294 -10.50 25.32 -0.14
N LYS A 295 -9.56 26.24 -0.39
CA LYS A 295 -9.33 27.41 0.47
C LYS A 295 -10.60 28.26 0.63
N GLU A 296 -11.25 28.56 -0.47
CA GLU A 296 -12.48 29.33 -0.48
C GLU A 296 -13.61 28.61 0.28
N GLU A 297 -13.93 27.36 -0.09
CA GLU A 297 -15.03 26.60 0.49
C GLU A 297 -14.85 26.30 1.99
N LYS A 298 -13.59 26.18 2.46
CA LYS A 298 -13.25 25.90 3.86
C LYS A 298 -12.89 27.14 4.67
N GLY A 299 -12.88 28.33 4.06
CA GLY A 299 -12.51 29.58 4.72
C GLY A 299 -11.07 29.58 5.23
N LEU A 300 -10.14 28.93 4.50
CA LEU A 300 -8.73 28.84 4.90
C LEU A 300 -7.95 30.05 4.38
N SER A 301 -7.16 30.67 5.25
CA SER A 301 -6.40 31.86 4.86
C SER A 301 -5.10 31.52 4.13
N ASN A 302 -4.33 30.60 4.71
CA ASN A 302 -3.01 30.19 4.18
C ASN A 302 -2.70 28.73 4.55
N PRO A 303 -3.41 27.75 3.96
CA PRO A 303 -3.25 26.35 4.38
C PRO A 303 -1.88 25.79 4.00
N THR A 304 -1.36 24.92 4.88
CA THR A 304 -0.23 24.06 4.57
C THR A 304 -0.72 22.86 3.76
N VAL A 305 -0.15 22.63 2.57
CA VAL A 305 -0.42 21.43 1.79
C VAL A 305 0.67 20.40 2.06
N VAL A 306 0.27 19.22 2.54
CA VAL A 306 1.21 18.13 2.86
C VAL A 306 0.86 16.87 2.10
N GLU A 307 1.87 16.06 1.79
CA GLU A 307 1.73 14.74 1.23
C GLU A 307 2.56 13.75 2.06
N LEU A 308 2.00 12.59 2.36
CA LEU A 308 2.72 11.49 2.98
C LEU A 308 3.17 10.54 1.87
N ARG A 309 4.47 10.27 1.81
CA ARG A 309 5.02 9.31 0.86
C ARG A 309 5.68 8.15 1.59
N ALA A 310 5.37 6.93 1.15
CA ALA A 310 6.13 5.77 1.56
C ALA A 310 7.57 5.91 1.07
N ASP A 311 8.54 5.81 1.98
CA ASP A 311 9.96 5.86 1.62
C ASP A 311 10.44 4.47 1.18
N LYS A 312 10.22 4.17 -0.10
CA LYS A 312 10.69 2.91 -0.72
C LYS A 312 12.20 2.72 -0.64
N THR A 313 12.96 3.82 -0.47
CA THR A 313 14.42 3.78 -0.38
C THR A 313 14.88 3.24 0.97
N ALA A 314 14.26 3.67 2.07
CA ALA A 314 14.57 3.17 3.40
C ALA A 314 14.23 1.68 3.52
N GLU A 315 13.06 1.25 3.05
CA GLU A 315 12.65 -0.15 3.04
C GLU A 315 13.59 -1.02 2.20
N SER A 316 14.04 -0.54 1.01
CA SER A 316 14.98 -1.25 0.16
C SER A 316 16.37 -1.36 0.79
N LEU A 317 16.87 -0.33 1.45
CA LEU A 317 18.15 -0.33 2.13
C LEU A 317 18.14 -1.26 3.35
N ILE A 318 17.09 -1.22 4.15
CA ILE A 318 16.92 -2.09 5.32
C ILE A 318 16.79 -3.55 4.87
N SER A 319 16.00 -3.84 3.85
CA SER A 319 15.86 -5.21 3.33
C SER A 319 17.16 -5.76 2.76
N ARG A 320 17.95 -4.93 2.07
CA ARG A 320 19.29 -5.29 1.58
C ARG A 320 20.28 -5.51 2.72
N PHE A 321 20.25 -4.66 3.75
CA PHE A 321 21.09 -4.81 4.93
C PHE A 321 20.75 -6.08 5.71
N VAL A 322 19.46 -6.35 5.97
CA VAL A 322 19.01 -7.58 6.63
C VAL A 322 19.41 -8.82 5.82
N LYS A 323 19.20 -8.83 4.50
CA LYS A 323 19.61 -9.94 3.63
C LYS A 323 21.13 -10.16 3.62
N ALA A 324 21.91 -9.07 3.59
CA ALA A 324 23.37 -9.16 3.60
C ALA A 324 23.91 -9.69 4.93
N THR A 325 23.38 -9.21 6.06
CA THR A 325 23.78 -9.68 7.40
C THR A 325 23.35 -11.12 7.65
N THR A 326 22.14 -11.51 7.25
CA THR A 326 21.66 -12.90 7.34
C THR A 326 22.51 -13.85 6.48
N LYS A 327 22.84 -13.45 5.26
CA LYS A 327 23.71 -14.26 4.38
C LYS A 327 25.12 -14.43 4.94
N SER A 328 25.73 -13.37 5.47
CA SER A 328 27.03 -13.41 6.11
C SER A 328 27.03 -14.33 7.34
N PHE A 329 26.01 -14.22 8.19
CA PHE A 329 25.84 -15.04 9.37
C PHE A 329 25.64 -16.53 9.05
N ILE A 330 24.80 -16.86 8.06
CA ILE A 330 24.61 -18.27 7.62
C ILE A 330 25.91 -18.83 7.04
N SER A 331 26.69 -18.02 6.31
CA SER A 331 27.97 -18.46 5.76
C SER A 331 29.01 -18.74 6.87
N GLU A 332 29.01 -17.94 7.93
CA GLU A 332 29.90 -18.09 9.08
C GLU A 332 29.52 -19.31 9.93
N LEU A 333 28.23 -19.53 10.18
CA LEU A 333 27.73 -20.75 10.82
C LEU A 333 28.08 -22.01 10.02
N ASN A 334 27.91 -21.98 8.71
CA ASN A 334 28.27 -23.12 7.86
C ASN A 334 29.78 -23.38 7.85
N SER A 335 30.63 -22.37 7.95
CA SER A 335 32.09 -22.53 8.05
C SER A 335 32.48 -23.13 9.42
N GLU A 336 31.83 -22.71 10.48
CA GLU A 336 32.07 -23.22 11.85
C GLU A 336 31.58 -24.65 12.04
N VAL A 337 30.44 -25.01 11.45
CA VAL A 337 29.91 -26.38 11.43
C VAL A 337 30.83 -27.32 10.60
N ASN A 338 31.38 -26.85 9.48
CA ASN A 338 32.30 -27.64 8.67
C ASN A 338 33.65 -27.77 9.33
N SER A 339 34.19 -26.76 10.02
CA SER A 339 35.45 -26.86 10.77
C SER A 339 35.33 -27.88 11.93
N ASN A 340 34.23 -27.90 12.64
CA ASN A 340 33.98 -28.88 13.69
C ASN A 340 33.78 -30.32 13.17
N LYS A 341 33.34 -30.50 11.93
CA LYS A 341 33.27 -31.82 11.29
C LYS A 341 34.67 -32.37 10.95
N VAL A 342 35.59 -31.50 10.54
CA VAL A 342 36.96 -31.88 10.22
C VAL A 342 37.71 -32.32 11.49
N GLU A 343 37.56 -31.61 12.63
CA GLU A 343 38.21 -32.04 13.89
C GLU A 343 37.72 -33.42 14.40
N ARG A 344 36.48 -33.78 14.18
CA ARG A 344 35.94 -35.08 14.58
C ARG A 344 36.40 -36.24 13.73
N SER A 345 36.91 -36.03 12.51
CA SER A 345 37.41 -37.08 11.62
C SER A 345 38.87 -37.50 11.89
N TYR A 346 39.58 -36.75 12.75
CA TYR A 346 40.95 -37.09 13.14
C TYR A 346 41.08 -37.80 14.52
N LEU A 347 39.97 -38.09 15.18
CA LEU A 347 39.92 -38.73 16.51
C LEU A 347 39.30 -40.15 16.46
N GLY A 348 39.29 -40.79 15.30
CA GLY A 348 38.88 -42.18 15.09
C GLY A 348 40.04 -43.11 14.82
#